data_f7fc47dca6105b9a674e7e7199eff7ba
#
_entry.id   f7fc47dca6105b9a674e7e7199eff7ba
#
_cell.length_a   1.000
_cell.length_b   1.000
_cell.length_c   1.000
_cell.angle_alpha   90.00
_cell.angle_beta   90.00
_cell.angle_gamma   90.00
#
_symmetry.space_group_name_H-M   'P 1'
#
loop_
_entity.id
_entity.type
_entity.pdbx_description
1 polymer ?
#
loop_
_entity_poly.entity_id
_entity_poly.type
_entity_poly.pdbx_seq_one_letter_code
_entity_poly.pdbx_strand_id
1 'polypeptide(L)'
;FGNSGTLARLLIGILSTTPDIEVKIKGDNSLNKRSMEKLISLMSNFGATFLPKNKFFFPLKLHSTKLPIGITYEAGVSAQLKSAVIFAGLNSYGNTEIREKEKSRDHTENLLKKNPQAIKIVDGKERKIKIFGKSYLNPVDINVPGDPSSAAFFSALTLLNKGSSIKIKNVGLNPTRIGFYKILKSRGAKIRFVNLKKKNNEISGDILVFNSKIKPIRASKKYYVNSTDEYPILFIIAALTQGISIFEGIKDLANKESNRIKEMQKILFQIGIKTVSSKDKLKIYGKKLFDASNKKINVSKLGDHRICMSSFILAILTGAKTNIKNFETVFTSSPSFLRIMKSLGAKFEIQK
;
A
#
# COMPACT_ATOMS: atom_id res chain seq x y z
N PHE A 1 1.46 -11.66 -14.53
CA PHE A 1 1.00 -10.63 -13.55
C PHE A 1 1.89 -9.38 -13.53
N GLY A 2 3.01 -9.35 -14.28
CA GLY A 2 4.00 -8.27 -14.14
C GLY A 2 4.48 -8.15 -12.69
N ASN A 3 4.49 -6.93 -12.14
CA ASN A 3 4.87 -6.65 -10.74
C ASN A 3 3.64 -6.60 -9.79
N SER A 4 2.44 -6.83 -10.28
CA SER A 4 1.23 -6.64 -9.47
C SER A 4 0.95 -7.79 -8.51
N GLY A 5 1.43 -7.66 -7.27
CA GLY A 5 1.09 -8.60 -6.19
C GLY A 5 -0.39 -8.58 -5.80
N THR A 6 -1.10 -7.48 -6.04
CA THR A 6 -2.55 -7.38 -5.81
C THR A 6 -3.30 -8.19 -6.86
N LEU A 7 -3.06 -7.94 -8.16
CA LEU A 7 -3.69 -8.68 -9.23
C LEU A 7 -3.46 -10.19 -9.07
N ALA A 8 -2.21 -10.59 -8.80
CA ALA A 8 -1.86 -12.00 -8.61
C ALA A 8 -2.71 -12.66 -7.50
N ARG A 9 -2.79 -12.03 -6.32
CA ARG A 9 -3.53 -12.63 -5.20
C ARG A 9 -5.03 -12.69 -5.43
N LEU A 10 -5.62 -11.62 -5.97
CA LEU A 10 -7.05 -11.55 -6.19
C LEU A 10 -7.48 -12.51 -7.31
N LEU A 11 -6.75 -12.51 -8.42
CA LEU A 11 -7.08 -13.38 -9.56
C LEU A 11 -6.85 -14.86 -9.22
N ILE A 12 -5.81 -15.21 -8.47
CA ILE A 12 -5.61 -16.59 -7.98
C ILE A 12 -6.79 -17.00 -7.09
N GLY A 13 -7.33 -16.09 -6.24
CA GLY A 13 -8.56 -16.37 -5.49
C GLY A 13 -9.73 -16.79 -6.37
N ILE A 14 -9.95 -16.09 -7.47
CA ILE A 14 -11.01 -16.41 -8.46
C ILE A 14 -10.70 -17.74 -9.17
N LEU A 15 -9.50 -17.84 -9.74
CA LEU A 15 -9.12 -19.00 -10.57
C LEU A 15 -9.08 -20.31 -9.79
N SER A 16 -8.74 -20.27 -8.49
CA SER A 16 -8.66 -21.47 -7.65
C SER A 16 -10.00 -22.18 -7.48
N THR A 17 -11.10 -21.45 -7.57
CA THR A 17 -12.47 -21.95 -7.36
C THR A 17 -13.33 -21.92 -8.62
N THR A 18 -12.77 -21.49 -9.75
CA THR A 18 -13.42 -21.62 -11.07
C THR A 18 -13.12 -23.01 -11.61
N PRO A 19 -14.17 -23.85 -11.94
CA PRO A 19 -13.96 -25.20 -12.41
C PRO A 19 -13.08 -25.28 -13.66
N ASP A 20 -12.35 -26.39 -13.80
CA ASP A 20 -11.58 -26.78 -15.01
C ASP A 20 -10.49 -25.76 -15.42
N ILE A 21 -9.95 -25.01 -14.47
CA ILE A 21 -8.81 -24.14 -14.70
C ILE A 21 -7.50 -24.87 -14.43
N GLU A 22 -6.66 -24.94 -15.46
CA GLU A 22 -5.26 -25.30 -15.36
C GLU A 22 -4.42 -24.20 -15.99
N VAL A 23 -3.60 -23.51 -15.20
CA VAL A 23 -2.87 -22.34 -15.68
C VAL A 23 -1.48 -22.20 -15.04
N LYS A 24 -0.49 -21.83 -15.87
CA LYS A 24 0.84 -21.42 -15.40
C LYS A 24 0.82 -19.96 -14.99
N ILE A 25 1.15 -19.68 -13.75
CA ILE A 25 1.18 -18.34 -13.16
C ILE A 25 2.62 -17.88 -12.97
N LYS A 26 2.91 -16.65 -13.40
CA LYS A 26 4.23 -16.02 -13.27
C LYS A 26 4.10 -14.51 -13.09
N GLY A 27 5.08 -13.92 -12.44
CA GLY A 27 5.29 -12.47 -12.35
C GLY A 27 6.57 -12.02 -13.02
N ASP A 28 6.95 -10.78 -12.80
CA ASP A 28 8.29 -10.29 -13.11
C ASP A 28 9.32 -10.77 -12.06
N ASN A 29 10.57 -10.37 -12.22
CA ASN A 29 11.66 -10.72 -11.29
C ASN A 29 11.42 -10.28 -9.84
N SER A 30 10.67 -9.20 -9.61
CA SER A 30 10.34 -8.73 -8.29
C SER A 30 9.21 -9.56 -7.67
N LEU A 31 8.13 -9.79 -8.40
CA LEU A 31 6.99 -10.55 -7.90
C LEU A 31 7.34 -12.03 -7.69
N ASN A 32 8.18 -12.61 -8.55
CA ASN A 32 8.64 -14.00 -8.45
C ASN A 32 9.46 -14.28 -7.16
N LYS A 33 10.02 -13.25 -6.55
CA LYS A 33 10.78 -13.37 -5.28
C LYS A 33 9.90 -13.24 -4.03
N ARG A 34 8.62 -12.91 -4.19
CA ARG A 34 7.69 -12.75 -3.06
C ARG A 34 7.05 -14.08 -2.70
N SER A 35 7.04 -14.41 -1.41
CA SER A 35 6.35 -15.61 -0.94
C SER A 35 4.84 -15.51 -1.18
N MET A 36 4.28 -16.57 -1.74
CA MET A 36 2.85 -16.79 -1.92
C MET A 36 2.32 -17.88 -0.97
N GLU A 37 3.11 -18.33 -0.03
CA GLU A 37 2.81 -19.44 0.89
C GLU A 37 1.43 -19.32 1.55
N LYS A 38 1.14 -18.17 2.18
CA LYS A 38 -0.17 -17.93 2.82
C LYS A 38 -1.33 -17.97 1.83
N LEU A 39 -1.13 -17.45 0.61
CA LEU A 39 -2.15 -17.51 -0.43
C LEU A 39 -2.39 -18.95 -0.89
N ILE A 40 -1.31 -19.68 -1.18
CA ILE A 40 -1.36 -21.07 -1.61
C ILE A 40 -2.08 -21.91 -0.56
N SER A 41 -1.69 -21.80 0.71
CA SER A 41 -2.34 -22.51 1.81
C SER A 41 -3.85 -22.21 1.87
N LEU A 42 -4.25 -20.94 1.77
CA LEU A 42 -5.66 -20.55 1.81
C LEU A 42 -6.45 -21.11 0.60
N MET A 43 -5.88 -21.05 -0.60
CA MET A 43 -6.55 -21.56 -1.80
C MET A 43 -6.59 -23.10 -1.81
N SER A 44 -5.60 -23.77 -1.20
CA SER A 44 -5.63 -25.22 -1.01
C SER A 44 -6.75 -25.66 -0.04
N ASN A 45 -7.11 -24.82 0.96
CA ASN A 45 -8.27 -25.11 1.81
C ASN A 45 -9.61 -25.07 1.04
N PHE A 46 -9.68 -24.33 -0.08
CA PHE A 46 -10.83 -24.39 -1.01
C PHE A 46 -10.77 -25.59 -1.97
N GLY A 47 -9.66 -26.35 -1.98
CA GLY A 47 -9.45 -27.54 -2.79
C GLY A 47 -8.54 -27.36 -4.02
N ALA A 48 -7.98 -26.17 -4.26
CA ALA A 48 -7.03 -25.97 -5.36
C ALA A 48 -5.67 -26.60 -5.06
N THR A 49 -4.93 -26.96 -6.11
CA THR A 49 -3.57 -27.50 -6.00
C THR A 49 -2.57 -26.64 -6.77
N PHE A 50 -1.34 -26.61 -6.27
CA PHE A 50 -0.24 -25.83 -6.85
C PHE A 50 0.96 -26.73 -7.09
N LEU A 51 1.55 -26.62 -8.27
CA LEU A 51 2.72 -27.43 -8.68
C LEU A 51 3.91 -26.52 -9.04
N PRO A 52 5.14 -26.94 -8.73
CA PRO A 52 5.49 -28.13 -7.95
C PRO A 52 5.08 -27.98 -6.48
N LYS A 53 4.80 -29.11 -5.82
CA LYS A 53 4.49 -29.12 -4.37
C LYS A 53 5.61 -28.50 -3.57
N ASN A 54 5.28 -27.86 -2.44
CA ASN A 54 6.22 -27.20 -1.52
C ASN A 54 7.03 -26.04 -2.11
N LYS A 55 6.63 -25.54 -3.27
CA LYS A 55 7.15 -24.31 -3.84
C LYS A 55 6.19 -23.16 -3.58
N PHE A 56 6.69 -22.07 -3.01
CA PHE A 56 5.88 -20.92 -2.58
C PHE A 56 6.21 -19.62 -3.33
N PHE A 57 6.90 -19.72 -4.45
CA PHE A 57 7.35 -18.61 -5.28
C PHE A 57 6.99 -18.88 -6.74
N PHE A 58 6.63 -17.84 -7.49
CA PHE A 58 6.39 -17.99 -8.92
C PHE A 58 7.69 -18.36 -9.68
N PRO A 59 7.60 -19.03 -10.85
CA PRO A 59 6.36 -19.50 -11.49
C PRO A 59 5.81 -20.78 -10.83
N LEU A 60 4.48 -20.92 -10.87
CA LEU A 60 3.72 -22.07 -10.39
C LEU A 60 2.68 -22.49 -11.42
N LYS A 61 2.20 -23.72 -11.34
CA LYS A 61 1.04 -24.20 -12.06
C LYS A 61 -0.11 -24.34 -11.06
N LEU A 62 -1.25 -23.72 -11.35
CA LEU A 62 -2.47 -23.81 -10.59
C LEU A 62 -3.41 -24.80 -11.27
N HIS A 63 -3.94 -25.74 -10.51
CA HIS A 63 -5.09 -26.57 -10.85
C HIS A 63 -6.22 -26.20 -9.91
N SER A 64 -7.32 -25.73 -10.46
CA SER A 64 -8.52 -25.39 -9.70
C SER A 64 -9.22 -26.62 -9.16
N THR A 65 -10.14 -26.41 -8.24
CA THR A 65 -11.04 -27.45 -7.77
C THR A 65 -12.36 -27.41 -8.53
N LYS A 66 -12.93 -28.59 -8.83
CA LYS A 66 -14.27 -28.72 -9.42
C LYS A 66 -15.39 -28.49 -8.40
N LEU A 67 -15.10 -28.75 -7.13
CA LEU A 67 -16.06 -28.63 -6.03
C LEU A 67 -15.49 -27.75 -4.89
N PRO A 68 -15.39 -26.43 -5.07
CA PRO A 68 -14.93 -25.55 -4.01
C PRO A 68 -15.96 -25.47 -2.89
N ILE A 69 -15.52 -25.65 -1.64
CA ILE A 69 -16.35 -25.56 -0.44
C ILE A 69 -15.91 -24.34 0.38
N GLY A 70 -16.87 -23.62 0.95
CA GLY A 70 -16.60 -22.47 1.81
C GLY A 70 -15.77 -22.83 3.04
N ILE A 71 -14.94 -21.89 3.49
CA ILE A 71 -14.01 -22.06 4.61
C ILE A 71 -14.22 -21.02 5.70
N THR A 72 -13.63 -21.26 6.88
CA THR A 72 -13.43 -20.23 7.91
C THR A 72 -11.98 -19.73 7.84
N TYR A 73 -11.78 -18.40 7.83
CA TYR A 73 -10.49 -17.77 7.75
C TYR A 73 -10.28 -16.70 8.82
N GLU A 74 -9.29 -16.91 9.68
CA GLU A 74 -8.83 -15.89 10.65
C GLU A 74 -7.90 -14.90 9.93
N ALA A 75 -8.45 -13.71 9.62
CA ALA A 75 -7.74 -12.72 8.81
C ALA A 75 -6.71 -11.95 9.64
N GLY A 76 -5.50 -11.86 9.10
CA GLY A 76 -4.47 -10.94 9.57
C GLY A 76 -4.60 -9.55 8.91
N VAL A 77 -3.50 -8.79 8.93
CA VAL A 77 -3.44 -7.42 8.40
C VAL A 77 -3.47 -7.31 6.86
N SER A 78 -3.47 -8.43 6.15
CA SER A 78 -3.40 -8.44 4.68
C SER A 78 -4.78 -8.38 4.04
N ALA A 79 -5.18 -7.20 3.58
CA ALA A 79 -6.39 -7.02 2.79
C ALA A 79 -6.39 -7.82 1.47
N GLN A 80 -5.22 -8.06 0.89
CA GLN A 80 -5.11 -8.83 -0.37
C GLN A 80 -5.48 -10.31 -0.16
N LEU A 81 -5.05 -10.92 0.95
CA LEU A 81 -5.44 -12.29 1.29
C LEU A 81 -6.94 -12.36 1.62
N LYS A 82 -7.44 -11.39 2.38
CA LYS A 82 -8.86 -11.27 2.67
C LYS A 82 -9.70 -11.19 1.39
N SER A 83 -9.32 -10.31 0.47
CA SER A 83 -10.03 -10.18 -0.82
C SER A 83 -9.94 -11.45 -1.66
N ALA A 84 -8.80 -12.14 -1.67
CA ALA A 84 -8.67 -13.43 -2.36
C ALA A 84 -9.64 -14.48 -1.80
N VAL A 85 -9.76 -14.57 -0.46
CA VAL A 85 -10.72 -15.47 0.21
C VAL A 85 -12.17 -15.05 -0.07
N ILE A 86 -12.48 -13.74 -0.11
CA ILE A 86 -13.81 -13.26 -0.49
C ILE A 86 -14.17 -13.73 -1.90
N PHE A 87 -13.27 -13.51 -2.88
CA PHE A 87 -13.53 -13.93 -4.26
C PHE A 87 -13.64 -15.45 -4.42
N ALA A 88 -12.77 -16.20 -3.75
CA ALA A 88 -12.88 -17.66 -3.72
C ALA A 88 -14.21 -18.11 -3.10
N GLY A 89 -14.63 -17.50 -1.99
CA GLY A 89 -15.89 -17.79 -1.31
C GLY A 89 -17.12 -17.49 -2.14
N LEU A 90 -17.12 -16.41 -2.93
CA LEU A 90 -18.22 -16.08 -3.85
C LEU A 90 -18.47 -17.19 -4.90
N ASN A 91 -17.42 -17.90 -5.29
CA ASN A 91 -17.50 -18.96 -6.28
C ASN A 91 -17.62 -20.37 -5.67
N SER A 92 -17.61 -20.49 -4.33
CA SER A 92 -17.68 -21.77 -3.62
C SER A 92 -19.11 -22.18 -3.31
N TYR A 93 -19.31 -23.45 -2.97
CA TYR A 93 -20.56 -23.93 -2.38
C TYR A 93 -20.57 -23.65 -0.87
N GLY A 94 -21.74 -23.34 -0.33
CA GLY A 94 -21.94 -23.00 1.08
C GLY A 94 -21.44 -21.61 1.45
N ASN A 95 -21.03 -21.43 2.68
CA ASN A 95 -20.64 -20.13 3.23
C ASN A 95 -19.14 -20.08 3.53
N THR A 96 -18.52 -18.95 3.24
CA THR A 96 -17.17 -18.62 3.73
C THR A 96 -17.27 -17.56 4.84
N GLU A 97 -16.67 -17.82 6.01
CA GLU A 97 -16.62 -16.88 7.12
C GLU A 97 -15.22 -16.33 7.30
N ILE A 98 -15.08 -15.01 7.34
CA ILE A 98 -13.81 -14.32 7.60
C ILE A 98 -13.94 -13.58 8.92
N ARG A 99 -13.00 -13.81 9.85
CA ARG A 99 -12.91 -13.15 11.14
C ARG A 99 -11.74 -12.21 11.18
N GLU A 100 -11.96 -10.97 11.55
CA GLU A 100 -10.97 -9.89 11.47
C GLU A 100 -10.92 -9.13 12.81
N LYS A 101 -9.80 -9.25 13.53
CA LYS A 101 -9.58 -8.51 14.80
C LYS A 101 -9.24 -7.05 14.58
N GLU A 102 -8.44 -6.76 13.56
CA GLU A 102 -8.09 -5.40 13.16
C GLU A 102 -8.58 -5.18 11.72
N LYS A 103 -9.45 -4.18 11.53
CA LYS A 103 -10.02 -3.88 10.22
C LYS A 103 -8.93 -3.48 9.23
N SER A 104 -8.67 -4.34 8.24
CA SER A 104 -7.83 -4.04 7.10
C SER A 104 -8.60 -3.26 6.01
N ARG A 105 -7.97 -2.94 4.88
CA ARG A 105 -8.63 -2.26 3.75
C ARG A 105 -9.89 -3.03 3.32
N ASP A 106 -11.01 -2.31 3.15
CA ASP A 106 -12.35 -2.88 2.99
C ASP A 106 -13.03 -2.54 1.65
N HIS A 107 -12.24 -2.25 0.62
CA HIS A 107 -12.76 -1.92 -0.71
C HIS A 107 -13.64 -3.02 -1.30
N THR A 108 -13.20 -4.28 -1.20
CA THR A 108 -13.95 -5.43 -1.73
C THR A 108 -15.31 -5.55 -1.04
N GLU A 109 -15.33 -5.46 0.28
CA GLU A 109 -16.56 -5.50 1.07
C GLU A 109 -17.49 -4.33 0.74
N ASN A 110 -16.94 -3.12 0.61
CA ASN A 110 -17.74 -1.94 0.28
C ASN A 110 -18.42 -2.04 -1.09
N LEU A 111 -17.71 -2.57 -2.09
CA LEU A 111 -18.27 -2.83 -3.40
C LEU A 111 -19.36 -3.92 -3.36
N LEU A 112 -19.10 -5.00 -2.59
CA LEU A 112 -20.04 -6.12 -2.45
C LEU A 112 -21.29 -5.78 -1.63
N LYS A 113 -21.28 -4.75 -0.79
CA LYS A 113 -22.47 -4.31 -0.03
C LYS A 113 -23.68 -3.96 -0.88
N LYS A 114 -23.52 -3.74 -2.18
CA LYS A 114 -24.62 -3.63 -3.12
C LYS A 114 -25.32 -4.96 -3.43
N ASN A 115 -24.72 -6.06 -2.99
CA ASN A 115 -25.19 -7.42 -3.19
C ASN A 115 -25.41 -8.08 -1.81
N PRO A 116 -26.44 -7.70 -1.04
CA PRO A 116 -26.65 -8.20 0.32
C PRO A 116 -26.90 -9.70 0.37
N GLN A 117 -27.33 -10.30 -0.74
CA GLN A 117 -27.46 -11.74 -0.90
C GLN A 117 -26.12 -12.48 -0.95
N ALA A 118 -25.02 -11.76 -1.29
CA ALA A 118 -23.69 -12.35 -1.43
C ALA A 118 -22.79 -12.09 -0.20
N ILE A 119 -23.08 -11.04 0.59
CA ILE A 119 -22.23 -10.67 1.73
C ILE A 119 -23.04 -10.15 2.90
N LYS A 120 -22.68 -10.61 4.12
CA LYS A 120 -23.17 -10.05 5.38
C LYS A 120 -21.98 -9.69 6.26
N ILE A 121 -21.98 -8.49 6.83
CA ILE A 121 -20.91 -7.99 7.70
C ILE A 121 -21.51 -7.65 9.06
N VAL A 122 -20.88 -8.15 10.11
CA VAL A 122 -21.22 -7.85 11.51
C VAL A 122 -19.98 -7.27 12.17
N ASP A 123 -20.09 -6.01 12.58
CA ASP A 123 -19.03 -5.33 13.33
C ASP A 123 -19.23 -5.59 14.85
N GLY A 124 -18.13 -5.85 15.58
CA GLY A 124 -18.12 -6.13 17.00
C GLY A 124 -16.69 -6.15 17.55
N LYS A 125 -16.46 -6.82 18.71
CA LYS A 125 -15.08 -7.05 19.21
C LYS A 125 -14.22 -7.76 18.17
N GLU A 126 -14.82 -8.62 17.40
CA GLU A 126 -14.29 -9.28 16.23
C GLU A 126 -15.25 -9.01 15.06
N ARG A 127 -14.72 -8.49 13.97
CA ARG A 127 -15.51 -8.25 12.77
C ARG A 127 -15.67 -9.54 11.99
N LYS A 128 -16.91 -9.92 11.68
CA LYS A 128 -17.24 -11.12 10.92
C LYS A 128 -17.79 -10.74 9.55
N ILE A 129 -17.23 -11.35 8.52
CA ILE A 129 -17.64 -11.18 7.13
C ILE A 129 -18.07 -12.54 6.62
N LYS A 130 -19.35 -12.71 6.34
CA LYS A 130 -19.93 -13.94 5.81
C LYS A 130 -20.19 -13.75 4.31
N ILE A 131 -19.63 -14.62 3.50
CA ILE A 131 -19.83 -14.68 2.06
C ILE A 131 -20.74 -15.87 1.76
N PHE A 132 -21.82 -15.61 1.04
CA PHE A 132 -22.73 -16.63 0.54
C PHE A 132 -22.31 -17.01 -0.85
N GLY A 133 -21.82 -18.25 -1.01
CA GLY A 133 -21.29 -18.74 -2.27
C GLY A 133 -22.36 -18.93 -3.33
N LYS A 134 -21.94 -18.91 -4.62
CA LYS A 134 -22.83 -19.04 -5.78
C LYS A 134 -23.95 -18.01 -5.86
N SER A 135 -23.85 -16.90 -5.12
CA SER A 135 -24.82 -15.83 -5.19
C SER A 135 -24.63 -15.00 -6.46
N TYR A 136 -25.75 -14.62 -7.08
CA TYR A 136 -25.74 -13.69 -8.21
C TYR A 136 -25.26 -12.31 -7.77
N LEU A 137 -24.37 -11.70 -8.58
CA LEU A 137 -23.88 -10.34 -8.34
C LEU A 137 -24.49 -9.38 -9.37
N ASN A 138 -25.15 -8.34 -8.90
CA ASN A 138 -25.61 -7.26 -9.75
C ASN A 138 -24.42 -6.47 -10.32
N PRO A 139 -24.45 -6.05 -11.57
CA PRO A 139 -23.45 -5.17 -12.16
C PRO A 139 -23.28 -3.86 -11.40
N VAL A 140 -22.06 -3.34 -11.37
CA VAL A 140 -21.72 -2.10 -10.66
C VAL A 140 -20.87 -1.20 -11.54
N ASP A 141 -21.35 0.02 -11.80
CA ASP A 141 -20.54 1.06 -12.44
C ASP A 141 -19.55 1.65 -11.46
N ILE A 142 -18.27 1.53 -11.76
CA ILE A 142 -17.19 1.99 -10.91
C ILE A 142 -16.42 3.12 -11.59
N ASN A 143 -16.33 4.25 -10.91
CA ASN A 143 -15.38 5.31 -11.24
C ASN A 143 -14.22 5.23 -10.23
N VAL A 144 -13.06 4.80 -10.67
CA VAL A 144 -11.88 4.61 -9.81
C VAL A 144 -11.26 5.98 -9.51
N PRO A 145 -11.24 6.44 -8.25
CA PRO A 145 -10.60 7.70 -7.88
C PRO A 145 -9.07 7.57 -7.88
N GLY A 146 -8.38 8.71 -7.78
CA GLY A 146 -6.93 8.75 -7.60
C GLY A 146 -6.47 8.03 -6.33
N ASP A 147 -5.27 7.47 -6.36
CA ASP A 147 -4.70 6.74 -5.23
C ASP A 147 -4.18 7.68 -4.13
N PRO A 148 -4.67 7.56 -2.88
CA PRO A 148 -4.20 8.39 -1.76
C PRO A 148 -2.72 8.18 -1.44
N SER A 149 -2.15 7.02 -1.75
CA SER A 149 -0.73 6.75 -1.56
C SER A 149 0.14 7.51 -2.58
N SER A 150 -0.30 7.62 -3.83
CA SER A 150 0.37 8.47 -4.83
C SER A 150 0.25 9.95 -4.46
N ALA A 151 -0.91 10.39 -3.98
CA ALA A 151 -1.15 11.75 -3.51
C ALA A 151 -0.27 12.13 -2.30
N ALA A 152 0.15 11.16 -1.48
CA ALA A 152 0.97 11.38 -0.29
C ALA A 152 2.34 12.01 -0.62
N PHE A 153 2.95 11.67 -1.75
CA PHE A 153 4.25 12.23 -2.16
C PHE A 153 4.16 13.73 -2.48
N PHE A 154 3.13 14.14 -3.23
CA PHE A 154 2.87 15.55 -3.51
C PHE A 154 2.47 16.31 -2.25
N SER A 155 1.70 15.66 -1.38
CA SER A 155 1.32 16.22 -0.08
C SER A 155 2.54 16.47 0.81
N ALA A 156 3.50 15.54 0.87
CA ALA A 156 4.73 15.66 1.63
C ALA A 156 5.62 16.80 1.10
N LEU A 157 5.78 16.89 -0.22
CA LEU A 157 6.54 17.97 -0.87
C LEU A 157 5.94 19.34 -0.48
N THR A 158 4.63 19.51 -0.65
CA THR A 158 3.95 20.77 -0.34
C THR A 158 4.02 21.11 1.14
N LEU A 159 3.85 20.12 2.01
CA LEU A 159 3.82 20.29 3.45
C LEU A 159 5.12 20.90 3.98
N LEU A 160 6.26 20.47 3.43
CA LEU A 160 7.61 20.88 3.87
C LEU A 160 8.16 22.07 3.07
N ASN A 161 7.64 22.37 1.90
CA ASN A 161 8.11 23.48 1.07
C ASN A 161 7.42 24.79 1.47
N LYS A 162 8.24 25.80 1.85
CA LYS A 162 7.76 27.09 2.36
C LYS A 162 6.86 27.80 1.32
N GLY A 163 5.72 28.34 1.78
CA GLY A 163 4.78 29.10 0.96
C GLY A 163 3.93 28.27 -0.01
N SER A 164 4.10 26.95 -0.01
CA SER A 164 3.42 26.07 -0.98
C SER A 164 2.01 25.69 -0.54
N SER A 165 1.14 25.52 -1.55
CA SER A 165 -0.16 24.88 -1.42
C SER A 165 -0.47 24.01 -2.64
N ILE A 166 -1.25 22.94 -2.45
CA ILE A 166 -1.70 22.08 -3.55
C ILE A 166 -3.13 21.61 -3.32
N LYS A 167 -3.87 21.49 -4.41
CA LYS A 167 -5.16 20.80 -4.46
C LYS A 167 -5.04 19.55 -5.34
N ILE A 168 -5.15 18.37 -4.73
CA ILE A 168 -5.14 17.09 -5.44
C ILE A 168 -6.58 16.63 -5.59
N LYS A 169 -7.06 16.56 -6.84
CA LYS A 169 -8.48 16.33 -7.16
C LYS A 169 -8.83 14.84 -7.19
N ASN A 170 -10.07 14.52 -6.83
CA ASN A 170 -10.71 13.22 -6.99
C ASN A 170 -9.87 12.06 -6.45
N VAL A 171 -9.46 12.12 -5.18
CA VAL A 171 -8.68 11.08 -4.50
C VAL A 171 -9.60 10.18 -3.68
N GLY A 172 -9.31 8.88 -3.64
CA GLY A 172 -9.99 7.94 -2.75
C GLY A 172 -9.69 8.26 -1.27
N LEU A 173 -10.74 8.47 -0.48
CA LEU A 173 -10.64 8.86 0.92
C LEU A 173 -11.24 7.81 1.87
N ASN A 174 -11.17 6.55 1.49
CA ASN A 174 -11.58 5.46 2.36
C ASN A 174 -10.86 5.56 3.71
N PRO A 175 -11.57 5.50 4.86
CA PRO A 175 -10.98 5.62 6.19
C PRO A 175 -9.84 4.65 6.49
N THR A 176 -9.80 3.50 5.80
CA THR A 176 -8.74 2.48 5.91
C THR A 176 -7.50 2.79 5.05
N ARG A 177 -7.50 3.89 4.28
CA ARG A 177 -6.42 4.30 3.37
C ARG A 177 -5.81 5.66 3.71
N ILE A 178 -6.40 6.41 4.64
CA ILE A 178 -5.99 7.79 4.94
C ILE A 178 -5.20 7.91 6.25
N GLY A 179 -4.56 6.83 6.71
CA GLY A 179 -3.73 6.81 7.92
C GLY A 179 -2.60 7.84 7.87
N PHE A 180 -1.93 7.98 6.73
CA PHE A 180 -0.92 9.01 6.48
C PHE A 180 -1.42 10.43 6.83
N TYR A 181 -2.57 10.79 6.30
CA TYR A 181 -3.15 12.12 6.53
C TYR A 181 -3.59 12.30 7.98
N LYS A 182 -4.14 11.26 8.61
CA LYS A 182 -4.53 11.29 10.04
C LYS A 182 -3.31 11.49 10.94
N ILE A 183 -2.21 10.77 10.69
CA ILE A 183 -0.94 10.95 11.40
C ILE A 183 -0.47 12.40 11.30
N LEU A 184 -0.38 12.94 10.08
CA LEU A 184 0.15 14.28 9.86
C LEU A 184 -0.75 15.37 10.44
N LYS A 185 -2.07 15.26 10.30
CA LYS A 185 -3.02 16.19 10.93
C LYS A 185 -2.86 16.23 12.45
N SER A 186 -2.66 15.08 13.10
CA SER A 186 -2.42 15.01 14.55
C SER A 186 -1.09 15.67 14.97
N ARG A 187 -0.20 15.94 14.01
CA ARG A 187 1.10 16.60 14.24
C ARG A 187 1.14 18.05 13.77
N GLY A 188 0.00 18.63 13.39
CA GLY A 188 -0.14 20.03 13.03
C GLY A 188 -0.15 20.32 11.53
N ALA A 189 -0.22 19.30 10.68
CA ALA A 189 -0.33 19.49 9.24
C ALA A 189 -1.66 20.15 8.84
N LYS A 190 -1.60 21.20 8.03
CA LYS A 190 -2.77 21.89 7.46
C LYS A 190 -3.25 21.13 6.22
N ILE A 191 -4.08 20.10 6.45
CA ILE A 191 -4.66 19.24 5.42
C ILE A 191 -6.18 19.25 5.57
N ARG A 192 -6.92 19.49 4.47
CA ARG A 192 -8.38 19.46 4.44
C ARG A 192 -8.84 18.51 3.34
N PHE A 193 -9.92 17.79 3.60
CA PHE A 193 -10.66 17.02 2.59
C PHE A 193 -11.91 17.82 2.24
N VAL A 194 -12.11 18.09 0.96
CA VAL A 194 -13.22 18.89 0.44
C VAL A 194 -13.88 18.19 -0.74
N ASN A 195 -15.04 18.66 -1.16
CA ASN A 195 -15.80 18.10 -2.28
C ASN A 195 -16.04 16.59 -2.15
N LEU A 196 -16.38 16.16 -0.92
CA LEU A 196 -16.59 14.76 -0.61
C LEU A 196 -17.78 14.18 -1.36
N LYS A 197 -17.58 13.01 -1.96
CA LYS A 197 -18.61 12.24 -2.66
C LYS A 197 -18.59 10.81 -2.13
N LYS A 198 -19.77 10.20 -2.01
CA LYS A 198 -19.90 8.78 -1.67
C LYS A 198 -20.60 8.05 -2.81
N LYS A 199 -19.92 7.08 -3.42
CA LYS A 199 -20.47 6.20 -4.46
C LYS A 199 -20.03 4.76 -4.17
N ASN A 200 -20.94 3.80 -4.28
CA ASN A 200 -20.67 2.37 -4.02
C ASN A 200 -20.02 2.11 -2.64
N ASN A 201 -20.47 2.82 -1.60
CA ASN A 201 -19.90 2.80 -0.25
C ASN A 201 -18.43 3.24 -0.14
N GLU A 202 -17.84 3.77 -1.21
CA GLU A 202 -16.52 4.38 -1.22
C GLU A 202 -16.62 5.91 -1.19
N ILE A 203 -15.70 6.54 -0.44
CA ILE A 203 -15.60 7.98 -0.31
C ILE A 203 -14.45 8.46 -1.20
N SER A 204 -14.72 9.48 -2.00
CA SER A 204 -13.69 10.23 -2.74
C SER A 204 -13.86 11.73 -2.50
N GLY A 205 -12.83 12.51 -2.82
CA GLY A 205 -12.86 13.96 -2.68
C GLY A 205 -11.53 14.59 -3.07
N ASP A 206 -11.40 15.88 -2.81
CA ASP A 206 -10.18 16.61 -3.07
C ASP A 206 -9.37 16.77 -1.77
N ILE A 207 -8.04 16.70 -1.87
CA ILE A 207 -7.12 16.94 -0.76
C ILE A 207 -6.47 18.31 -0.95
N LEU A 208 -6.70 19.21 0.00
CA LEU A 208 -6.00 20.49 0.10
C LEU A 208 -4.86 20.36 1.12
N VAL A 209 -3.65 20.70 0.70
CA VAL A 209 -2.47 20.69 1.57
C VAL A 209 -1.81 22.05 1.52
N PHE A 210 -1.40 22.55 2.68
CA PHE A 210 -0.67 23.81 2.82
C PHE A 210 0.63 23.57 3.57
N ASN A 211 1.67 24.34 3.25
CA ASN A 211 2.90 24.35 4.02
C ASN A 211 2.59 24.49 5.52
N SER A 212 3.25 23.69 6.33
CA SER A 212 2.95 23.61 7.75
C SER A 212 4.19 23.31 8.60
N LYS A 213 4.28 23.94 9.75
CA LYS A 213 5.22 23.53 10.80
C LYS A 213 4.66 22.30 11.50
N ILE A 214 5.33 21.17 11.36
CA ILE A 214 4.91 19.88 11.92
C ILE A 214 5.71 19.55 13.17
N LYS A 215 5.06 18.94 14.16
CA LYS A 215 5.71 18.33 15.33
C LYS A 215 6.27 16.96 14.98
N PRO A 216 7.30 16.45 15.67
CA PRO A 216 7.82 15.09 15.47
C PRO A 216 6.73 14.03 15.43
N ILE A 217 6.85 13.10 14.50
CA ILE A 217 5.81 12.09 14.26
C ILE A 217 5.81 11.03 15.38
N ARG A 218 4.62 10.67 15.83
CA ARG A 218 4.36 9.57 16.76
C ARG A 218 3.32 8.66 16.11
N ALA A 219 3.78 7.61 15.42
CA ALA A 219 2.92 6.67 14.74
C ALA A 219 2.93 5.33 15.51
N SER A 220 1.88 5.09 16.29
CA SER A 220 1.68 3.81 16.98
C SER A 220 1.21 2.71 16.02
N LYS A 221 1.28 1.46 16.44
CA LYS A 221 0.90 0.27 15.67
C LYS A 221 -0.48 0.40 15.00
N LYS A 222 -1.45 1.07 15.63
CA LYS A 222 -2.83 1.24 15.09
C LYS A 222 -2.88 1.93 13.72
N TYR A 223 -1.86 2.69 13.34
CA TYR A 223 -1.81 3.36 12.05
C TYR A 223 -1.22 2.50 10.94
N TYR A 224 -0.56 1.37 11.30
CA TYR A 224 0.19 0.57 10.34
C TYR A 224 -0.68 0.10 9.17
N VAL A 225 -1.80 -0.54 9.46
CA VAL A 225 -2.68 -1.13 8.44
C VAL A 225 -3.23 -0.08 7.47
N ASN A 226 -3.49 1.14 7.97
CA ASN A 226 -4.12 2.23 7.20
C ASN A 226 -3.11 3.16 6.50
N SER A 227 -1.80 2.92 6.68
CA SER A 227 -0.72 3.75 6.10
C SER A 227 0.52 2.95 5.70
N THR A 228 0.41 1.64 5.52
CA THR A 228 1.53 0.74 5.21
C THR A 228 2.39 1.22 4.04
N ASP A 229 1.76 1.78 3.02
CA ASP A 229 2.43 2.19 1.79
C ASP A 229 3.10 3.56 1.89
N GLU A 230 2.72 4.38 2.85
CA GLU A 230 3.20 5.75 3.03
C GLU A 230 4.35 5.87 4.03
N TYR A 231 4.77 4.78 4.70
CA TYR A 231 5.88 4.85 5.67
C TYR A 231 7.19 5.39 5.07
N PRO A 232 7.63 5.03 3.85
CA PRO A 232 8.85 5.62 3.29
C PRO A 232 8.79 7.14 3.21
N ILE A 233 7.68 7.72 2.75
CA ILE A 233 7.54 9.18 2.68
C ILE A 233 7.32 9.80 4.08
N LEU A 234 6.70 9.10 5.03
CA LEU A 234 6.63 9.55 6.43
C LEU A 234 8.02 9.63 7.07
N PHE A 235 8.94 8.73 6.72
CA PHE A 235 10.31 8.77 7.20
C PHE A 235 11.08 9.99 6.66
N ILE A 236 10.81 10.41 5.42
CA ILE A 236 11.34 11.66 4.87
C ILE A 236 10.80 12.86 5.64
N ILE A 237 9.49 12.92 5.86
CA ILE A 237 8.89 14.02 6.65
C ILE A 237 9.49 14.06 8.06
N ALA A 238 9.68 12.91 8.70
CA ALA A 238 10.29 12.79 10.01
C ALA A 238 11.75 13.27 10.03
N ALA A 239 12.52 12.91 9.00
CA ALA A 239 13.91 13.31 8.85
C ALA A 239 14.09 14.84 8.71
N LEU A 240 13.13 15.51 8.06
CA LEU A 240 13.13 16.96 7.83
C LEU A 240 12.27 17.74 8.84
N THR A 241 11.85 17.08 9.92
CA THR A 241 11.15 17.70 11.07
C THR A 241 12.02 17.63 12.30
N GLN A 242 12.32 18.78 12.91
CA GLN A 242 13.19 18.85 14.09
C GLN A 242 12.63 18.05 15.27
N GLY A 243 13.47 17.17 15.85
CA GLY A 243 13.16 16.34 17.01
C GLY A 243 13.09 14.85 16.72
N ILE A 244 12.66 14.06 17.69
CA ILE A 244 12.67 12.59 17.59
C ILE A 244 11.29 12.10 17.18
N SER A 245 11.19 11.54 15.99
CA SER A 245 10.00 10.83 15.51
C SER A 245 10.10 9.33 15.81
N ILE A 246 8.96 8.72 16.15
CA ILE A 246 8.88 7.31 16.54
C ILE A 246 7.77 6.62 15.77
N PHE A 247 8.11 5.47 15.19
CA PHE A 247 7.21 4.59 14.44
C PHE A 247 7.21 3.21 15.07
N GLU A 248 6.02 2.67 15.37
CA GLU A 248 5.84 1.40 16.05
C GLU A 248 4.89 0.48 15.24
N GLY A 249 5.02 -0.83 15.43
CA GLY A 249 4.22 -1.83 14.73
C GLY A 249 4.59 -2.00 13.26
N ILE A 250 5.83 -1.68 12.87
CA ILE A 250 6.28 -1.58 11.48
C ILE A 250 7.06 -2.78 10.96
N LYS A 251 7.15 -3.88 11.72
CA LYS A 251 7.94 -5.08 11.39
C LYS A 251 7.72 -5.57 9.96
N ASP A 252 6.48 -5.54 9.48
CA ASP A 252 6.12 -6.06 8.17
C ASP A 252 6.64 -5.22 6.98
N LEU A 253 7.13 -4.00 7.22
CA LEU A 253 7.84 -3.20 6.20
C LEU A 253 9.14 -3.84 5.72
N ALA A 254 9.71 -4.76 6.49
CA ALA A 254 10.87 -5.54 6.09
C ALA A 254 10.57 -6.57 4.99
N ASN A 255 9.29 -6.94 4.81
CA ASN A 255 8.82 -7.98 3.91
C ASN A 255 8.00 -7.42 2.73
N LYS A 256 8.26 -6.17 2.32
CA LYS A 256 7.61 -5.55 1.16
C LYS A 256 8.42 -5.81 -0.13
N GLU A 257 8.34 -4.93 -1.11
CA GLU A 257 9.13 -4.99 -2.34
C GLU A 257 10.64 -4.96 -2.08
N SER A 258 11.01 -4.30 -0.99
CA SER A 258 12.33 -4.28 -0.39
C SER A 258 12.19 -4.26 1.14
N ASN A 259 13.31 -4.40 1.87
CA ASN A 259 13.30 -4.08 3.29
C ASN A 259 13.28 -2.55 3.46
N ARG A 260 12.07 -1.96 3.43
CA ARG A 260 11.86 -0.52 3.44
C ARG A 260 12.49 0.19 4.63
N ILE A 261 12.57 -0.47 5.79
CA ILE A 261 13.22 0.09 6.98
C ILE A 261 14.72 0.27 6.73
N LYS A 262 15.40 -0.81 6.35
CA LYS A 262 16.86 -0.79 6.11
C LYS A 262 17.24 0.14 4.97
N GLU A 263 16.49 0.13 3.88
CA GLU A 263 16.80 0.97 2.72
C GLU A 263 16.60 2.46 3.03
N MET A 264 15.54 2.83 3.72
CA MET A 264 15.34 4.22 4.16
C MET A 264 16.40 4.66 5.17
N GLN A 265 16.84 3.79 6.09
CA GLN A 265 17.94 4.10 7.01
C GLN A 265 19.25 4.41 6.25
N LYS A 266 19.59 3.60 5.23
CA LYS A 266 20.76 3.85 4.39
C LYS A 266 20.69 5.20 3.67
N ILE A 267 19.51 5.54 3.13
CA ILE A 267 19.29 6.81 2.42
C ILE A 267 19.42 8.00 3.38
N LEU A 268 18.79 7.93 4.53
CA LEU A 268 18.84 8.99 5.54
C LEU A 268 20.24 9.18 6.14
N PHE A 269 20.99 8.10 6.29
CA PHE A 269 22.38 8.16 6.76
C PHE A 269 23.28 8.97 5.82
N GLN A 270 23.10 8.86 4.49
CA GLN A 270 23.90 9.59 3.49
C GLN A 270 23.77 11.12 3.60
N ILE A 271 22.68 11.63 4.18
CA ILE A 271 22.47 13.05 4.44
C ILE A 271 22.69 13.42 5.92
N GLY A 272 23.26 12.53 6.73
CA GLY A 272 23.60 12.77 8.11
C GLY A 272 22.40 12.78 9.06
N ILE A 273 21.35 12.03 8.77
CA ILE A 273 20.21 11.82 9.67
C ILE A 273 20.40 10.50 10.44
N LYS A 274 20.52 10.60 11.77
CA LYS A 274 20.61 9.45 12.67
C LYS A 274 19.28 8.71 12.75
N THR A 275 19.33 7.38 12.62
CA THR A 275 18.18 6.50 12.82
C THR A 275 18.55 5.33 13.73
N VAL A 276 17.60 4.85 14.52
CA VAL A 276 17.77 3.68 15.40
C VAL A 276 16.56 2.78 15.22
N SER A 277 16.78 1.55 14.81
CA SER A 277 15.71 0.55 14.63
C SER A 277 15.84 -0.59 15.63
N SER A 278 14.70 -1.16 16.00
CA SER A 278 14.58 -2.46 16.65
C SER A 278 13.65 -3.33 15.83
N LYS A 279 13.32 -4.54 16.31
CA LYS A 279 12.50 -5.52 15.58
C LYS A 279 11.18 -4.95 15.03
N ASP A 280 10.53 -4.01 15.73
CA ASP A 280 9.18 -3.49 15.42
C ASP A 280 9.07 -1.97 15.51
N LYS A 281 10.20 -1.27 15.64
CA LYS A 281 10.22 0.17 15.91
C LYS A 281 11.37 0.86 15.16
N LEU A 282 11.10 2.08 14.69
CA LEU A 282 12.12 2.98 14.14
C LEU A 282 12.03 4.34 14.83
N LYS A 283 13.18 4.86 15.28
CA LYS A 283 13.38 6.24 15.73
C LYS A 283 14.17 6.99 14.67
N ILE A 284 13.72 8.19 14.32
CA ILE A 284 14.39 9.10 13.38
C ILE A 284 14.68 10.40 14.13
N TYR A 285 15.96 10.78 14.19
CA TYR A 285 16.42 12.01 14.81
C TYR A 285 16.43 13.11 13.74
N GLY A 286 15.25 13.68 13.50
CA GLY A 286 15.03 14.64 12.45
C GLY A 286 15.65 16.00 12.76
N LYS A 287 16.08 16.69 11.72
CA LYS A 287 16.56 18.07 11.71
C LYS A 287 15.51 18.96 11.06
N LYS A 288 15.50 20.26 11.39
CA LYS A 288 14.73 21.23 10.59
C LYS A 288 15.19 21.10 9.13
N LEU A 289 14.29 21.29 8.18
CA LEU A 289 14.64 21.31 6.75
C LEU A 289 15.93 22.10 6.52
N PHE A 290 16.92 21.47 5.90
CA PHE A 290 18.28 21.98 5.72
C PHE A 290 18.73 21.76 4.28
N ASP A 291 19.67 22.55 3.86
CA ASP A 291 20.37 22.36 2.58
C ASP A 291 21.39 21.22 2.69
N ALA A 292 21.27 20.26 1.77
CA ALA A 292 22.20 19.15 1.61
C ALA A 292 22.78 19.09 0.18
N SER A 293 22.86 20.21 -0.52
CA SER A 293 23.37 20.29 -1.90
C SER A 293 24.81 19.76 -2.03
N ASN A 294 25.59 19.81 -0.95
CA ASN A 294 26.94 19.24 -0.86
C ASN A 294 26.94 17.71 -0.59
N LYS A 295 25.79 17.08 -0.40
CA LYS A 295 25.66 15.64 -0.16
C LYS A 295 25.25 14.91 -1.43
N LYS A 296 25.65 13.62 -1.48
CA LYS A 296 25.28 12.71 -2.57
C LYS A 296 24.47 11.56 -2.00
N ILE A 297 23.32 11.28 -2.61
CA ILE A 297 22.46 10.14 -2.27
C ILE A 297 22.52 9.14 -3.41
N ASN A 298 22.85 7.90 -3.10
CA ASN A 298 22.81 6.79 -4.05
C ASN A 298 21.72 5.80 -3.58
N VAL A 299 20.72 5.61 -4.42
CA VAL A 299 19.65 4.62 -4.21
C VAL A 299 19.93 3.40 -5.06
N SER A 300 20.05 2.24 -4.42
CA SER A 300 20.36 0.97 -5.08
C SER A 300 19.21 0.52 -6.00
N LYS A 301 19.49 -0.43 -6.89
CA LYS A 301 18.49 -1.05 -7.76
C LYS A 301 17.58 -1.98 -6.94
N LEU A 302 16.46 -1.46 -6.41
CA LEU A 302 15.61 -2.18 -5.46
C LEU A 302 14.31 -2.74 -6.07
N GLY A 303 13.83 -2.16 -7.18
CA GLY A 303 12.49 -2.46 -7.70
C GLY A 303 11.34 -2.01 -6.77
N ASP A 304 11.60 -1.08 -5.85
CA ASP A 304 10.61 -0.52 -4.92
C ASP A 304 10.33 0.95 -5.26
N HIS A 305 9.20 1.17 -5.95
CA HIS A 305 8.78 2.49 -6.40
C HIS A 305 8.58 3.48 -5.25
N ARG A 306 8.22 3.02 -4.04
CA ARG A 306 8.00 3.88 -2.88
C ARG A 306 9.30 4.45 -2.33
N ILE A 307 10.36 3.66 -2.35
CA ILE A 307 11.71 4.14 -1.99
C ILE A 307 12.18 5.15 -3.03
N CYS A 308 12.03 4.84 -4.33
CA CYS A 308 12.42 5.75 -5.42
C CYS A 308 11.71 7.10 -5.31
N MET A 309 10.38 7.10 -5.19
CA MET A 309 9.59 8.33 -5.07
C MET A 309 9.95 9.12 -3.80
N SER A 310 10.14 8.45 -2.66
CA SER A 310 10.54 9.11 -1.40
C SER A 310 11.90 9.76 -1.51
N SER A 311 12.87 9.08 -2.13
CA SER A 311 14.22 9.62 -2.36
C SER A 311 14.21 10.81 -3.30
N PHE A 312 13.36 10.77 -4.34
CA PHE A 312 13.16 11.90 -5.24
C PHE A 312 12.62 13.14 -4.49
N ILE A 313 11.59 12.96 -3.64
CA ILE A 313 11.05 14.05 -2.81
C ILE A 313 12.12 14.59 -1.86
N LEU A 314 12.92 13.71 -1.23
CA LEU A 314 14.02 14.13 -0.37
C LEU A 314 15.04 15.00 -1.13
N ALA A 315 15.43 14.58 -2.34
CA ALA A 315 16.34 15.34 -3.20
C ALA A 315 15.82 16.75 -3.50
N ILE A 316 14.55 16.86 -3.92
CA ILE A 316 13.92 18.15 -4.21
C ILE A 316 13.89 19.06 -2.99
N LEU A 317 13.56 18.51 -1.80
CA LEU A 317 13.45 19.30 -0.58
C LEU A 317 14.80 19.75 -0.02
N THR A 318 15.86 18.99 -0.23
CA THR A 318 17.18 19.25 0.39
C THR A 318 18.24 19.71 -0.59
N GLY A 319 17.97 19.68 -1.89
CA GLY A 319 18.98 19.99 -2.94
C GLY A 319 20.07 18.92 -3.10
N ALA A 320 20.00 17.79 -2.38
CA ALA A 320 21.00 16.73 -2.44
C ALA A 320 21.13 16.14 -3.86
N LYS A 321 22.35 16.01 -4.37
CA LYS A 321 22.63 15.32 -5.64
C LYS A 321 22.25 13.86 -5.50
N THR A 322 21.19 13.40 -6.20
CA THR A 322 20.62 12.07 -5.96
C THR A 322 20.63 11.24 -7.24
N ASN A 323 21.23 10.05 -7.15
CA ASN A 323 21.20 9.03 -8.20
C ASN A 323 20.26 7.89 -7.77
N ILE A 324 19.18 7.67 -8.53
CA ILE A 324 18.18 6.63 -8.22
C ILE A 324 18.21 5.60 -9.35
N LYS A 325 18.80 4.44 -9.08
CA LYS A 325 18.85 3.32 -10.04
C LYS A 325 17.49 2.64 -10.15
N ASN A 326 17.12 2.20 -11.36
CA ASN A 326 15.87 1.49 -11.64
C ASN A 326 14.62 2.33 -11.33
N PHE A 327 14.66 3.62 -11.65
CA PHE A 327 13.54 4.54 -11.41
C PHE A 327 12.29 4.16 -12.21
N GLU A 328 12.43 3.43 -13.31
CA GLU A 328 11.35 2.92 -14.15
C GLU A 328 10.32 2.08 -13.37
N THR A 329 10.69 1.53 -12.22
CA THR A 329 9.72 0.85 -11.31
C THR A 329 8.61 1.79 -10.84
N VAL A 330 8.84 3.10 -10.83
CA VAL A 330 7.83 4.11 -10.47
C VAL A 330 6.69 4.14 -11.50
N PHE A 331 7.00 3.92 -12.77
CA PHE A 331 6.00 4.00 -13.85
C PHE A 331 4.98 2.86 -13.79
N THR A 332 5.30 1.75 -13.13
CA THR A 332 4.34 0.67 -12.89
C THR A 332 3.25 1.05 -11.89
N SER A 333 3.48 2.04 -11.04
CA SER A 333 2.55 2.47 -9.98
C SER A 333 2.03 3.90 -10.19
N SER A 334 2.88 4.78 -10.70
CA SER A 334 2.56 6.20 -10.91
C SER A 334 3.19 6.69 -12.23
N PRO A 335 2.64 6.31 -13.40
CA PRO A 335 3.26 6.59 -14.71
C PRO A 335 3.40 8.09 -15.01
N SER A 336 2.57 8.94 -14.42
CA SER A 336 2.62 10.40 -14.60
C SER A 336 3.52 11.13 -13.58
N PHE A 337 4.17 10.42 -12.64
CA PHE A 337 4.91 11.04 -11.54
C PHE A 337 5.93 12.07 -12.00
N LEU A 338 6.86 11.70 -12.90
CA LEU A 338 7.89 12.63 -13.38
C LEU A 338 7.31 13.79 -14.19
N ARG A 339 6.26 13.55 -14.99
CA ARG A 339 5.59 14.61 -15.73
C ARG A 339 4.98 15.65 -14.78
N ILE A 340 4.31 15.20 -13.72
CA ILE A 340 3.74 16.08 -12.70
C ILE A 340 4.86 16.82 -11.95
N MET A 341 5.92 16.13 -11.54
CA MET A 341 7.05 16.77 -10.86
C MET A 341 7.71 17.86 -11.74
N LYS A 342 7.88 17.60 -13.03
CA LYS A 342 8.40 18.59 -13.98
C LYS A 342 7.47 19.81 -14.07
N SER A 343 6.15 19.61 -14.15
CA SER A 343 5.18 20.72 -14.16
C SER A 343 5.16 21.53 -12.86
N LEU A 344 5.59 20.95 -11.75
CA LEU A 344 5.78 21.62 -10.46
C LEU A 344 7.16 22.28 -10.31
N GLY A 345 7.99 22.28 -11.36
CA GLY A 345 9.30 22.94 -11.38
C GLY A 345 10.48 22.07 -10.94
N ALA A 346 10.30 20.76 -10.74
CA ALA A 346 11.42 19.88 -10.41
C ALA A 346 12.38 19.73 -11.60
N LYS A 347 13.69 19.85 -11.31
CA LYS A 347 14.79 19.65 -12.28
C LYS A 347 15.39 18.26 -12.05
N PHE A 348 15.46 17.45 -13.10
CA PHE A 348 16.05 16.11 -13.07
C PHE A 348 16.46 15.68 -14.48
N GLU A 349 17.38 14.73 -14.57
CA GLU A 349 17.82 14.10 -15.80
C GLU A 349 17.51 12.59 -15.75
N ILE A 350 17.18 12.02 -16.91
CA ILE A 350 17.01 10.59 -17.07
C ILE A 350 18.22 10.07 -17.83
N GLN A 351 19.07 9.31 -17.16
CA GLN A 351 20.19 8.61 -17.78
C GLN A 351 19.69 7.24 -18.26
N LYS A 352 19.94 6.94 -19.53
CA LYS A 352 19.61 5.65 -20.16
C LYS A 352 20.59 4.56 -19.74
#